data_e8cf84aaed2ae9091200b3e0d2c2c295
#
_entry.id   e8cf84aaed2ae9091200b3e0d2c2c295
#
_cell.length_a   1.000
_cell.length_b   1.000
_cell.length_c   1.000
_cell.angle_alpha   90.00
_cell.angle_beta   90.00
_cell.angle_gamma   90.00
#
_symmetry.space_group_name_H-M   'P 1'
#
loop_
_entity.id
_entity.type
_entity.pdbx_description
1 polymer ?
#
loop_
_entity_poly.entity_id
_entity_poly.type
_entity_poly.pdbx_seq_one_letter_code
_entity_poly.pdbx_strand_id
1 'polypeptide(L)'
;MRPLAAADVCRAVSGTFLQAGGDTVTGVTSDSRRIAPGDLFIPLVGARFDGHDYMNAALSDGAAGCLCSRMPEALLPGKFYIQVQDTTRALGALAAWYRGLYDIPVVQVTGSAGKTTTKEMLASVLSRHFCTLKTRANLNNHIGTPQTLLELEPRHQAAVIETGLDHFGQIRYMGSLVQPTIAVITNVGDAHIENLGGTRQGILQAKCEIFDHLRPGGLAVLCGNDPLLNGLTLPFETLRCGKGESCNVRVTDIVRRGIDGLDCTVTTSRRSYRLSIPSPGDYMIYPASMAAAIGEYLGLSEQEIVEGVAAYVSTGSRMRRIRLPEDRLIIDDCYNANPQAMEAALEILADTACRRRVAVLGDMGELGPISHDAHLEVGRITARLGLDAVIAIGPKSAAIAETAGPRALHFDTVQQALPALREQLTPGTAMLVKASHAMEFGKIVNELETTTYDRHQCDRSGQIL
;
A
#
# COMPACT_ATOMS: atom_id res chain seq x y z
N MET A 1 -7.03 -17.51 -12.29
CA MET A 1 -7.41 -16.79 -13.52
C MET A 1 -8.31 -17.67 -14.41
N ARG A 2 -8.98 -17.10 -15.42
CA ARG A 2 -9.70 -17.89 -16.44
C ARG A 2 -8.66 -18.63 -17.32
N PRO A 3 -8.89 -19.91 -17.69
CA PRO A 3 -7.99 -20.64 -18.59
C PRO A 3 -7.81 -19.92 -19.93
N LEU A 4 -6.58 -19.89 -20.45
CA LEU A 4 -6.22 -19.27 -21.72
C LEU A 4 -5.61 -20.30 -22.67
N ALA A 5 -5.93 -20.21 -23.95
CA ALA A 5 -5.20 -20.97 -24.95
C ALA A 5 -3.79 -20.41 -25.15
N ALA A 6 -2.78 -21.27 -25.31
CA ALA A 6 -1.40 -20.83 -25.59
C ALA A 6 -1.31 -19.93 -26.83
N ALA A 7 -2.18 -20.16 -27.83
CA ALA A 7 -2.28 -19.32 -29.01
C ALA A 7 -2.78 -17.89 -28.71
N ASP A 8 -3.69 -17.73 -27.74
CA ASP A 8 -4.16 -16.41 -27.30
C ASP A 8 -3.05 -15.66 -26.55
N VAL A 9 -2.30 -16.37 -25.69
CA VAL A 9 -1.11 -15.83 -25.04
C VAL A 9 -0.11 -15.34 -26.07
N CYS A 10 0.22 -16.18 -27.06
CA CYS A 10 1.18 -15.83 -28.11
C CYS A 10 0.77 -14.55 -28.87
N ARG A 11 -0.51 -14.43 -29.22
CA ARG A 11 -1.07 -13.22 -29.84
C ARG A 11 -1.01 -11.99 -28.93
N ALA A 12 -1.39 -12.16 -27.68
CA ALA A 12 -1.43 -11.08 -26.69
C ALA A 12 -0.04 -10.45 -26.44
N VAL A 13 1.01 -11.28 -26.47
CA VAL A 13 2.40 -10.83 -26.29
C VAL A 13 3.13 -10.51 -27.58
N SER A 14 2.46 -10.61 -28.75
CA SER A 14 3.07 -10.47 -30.08
C SER A 14 4.31 -11.37 -30.24
N GLY A 15 4.23 -12.58 -29.70
CA GLY A 15 5.32 -13.55 -29.70
C GLY A 15 5.28 -14.51 -30.89
N THR A 16 6.30 -15.38 -30.96
CA THR A 16 6.41 -16.45 -31.96
C THR A 16 6.64 -17.78 -31.26
N PHE A 17 5.90 -18.81 -31.60
CA PHE A 17 6.16 -20.14 -31.09
C PHE A 17 7.52 -20.67 -31.55
N LEU A 18 8.39 -21.02 -30.61
CA LEU A 18 9.58 -21.85 -30.87
C LEU A 18 9.20 -23.33 -30.86
N GLN A 19 8.28 -23.71 -29.98
CA GLN A 19 7.70 -25.04 -29.91
C GLN A 19 6.25 -24.91 -29.50
N ALA A 20 5.36 -25.61 -30.18
CA ALA A 20 3.98 -25.81 -29.75
C ALA A 20 3.92 -27.02 -28.79
N GLY A 21 3.00 -26.99 -27.83
CA GLY A 21 2.78 -28.05 -26.83
C GLY A 21 1.86 -27.51 -25.77
N GLY A 22 1.19 -28.33 -24.99
CA GLY A 22 0.32 -27.91 -23.90
C GLY A 22 -0.68 -26.80 -24.26
N ASP A 23 -1.96 -27.08 -24.38
CA ASP A 23 -2.86 -26.11 -25.05
C ASP A 23 -3.44 -25.04 -24.11
N THR A 24 -3.33 -25.22 -22.80
CA THR A 24 -4.05 -24.38 -21.83
C THR A 24 -3.15 -23.86 -20.70
N VAL A 25 -3.24 -22.56 -20.45
CA VAL A 25 -2.61 -21.85 -19.32
C VAL A 25 -3.68 -21.59 -18.28
N THR A 26 -3.45 -22.00 -17.03
CA THR A 26 -4.39 -21.84 -15.90
C THR A 26 -3.90 -20.84 -14.85
N GLY A 27 -2.63 -20.44 -14.91
CA GLY A 27 -2.00 -19.45 -14.06
C GLY A 27 -0.81 -18.80 -14.74
N VAL A 28 -0.29 -17.73 -14.16
CA VAL A 28 0.93 -17.03 -14.61
C VAL A 28 1.81 -16.75 -13.42
N THR A 29 3.07 -17.12 -13.50
CA THR A 29 4.05 -16.82 -12.46
C THR A 29 5.40 -16.40 -13.02
N SER A 30 6.10 -15.51 -12.32
CA SER A 30 7.51 -15.17 -12.58
C SER A 30 8.45 -15.74 -11.50
N ASP A 31 7.91 -16.46 -10.50
CA ASP A 31 8.69 -17.09 -9.44
C ASP A 31 8.76 -18.61 -9.66
N SER A 32 9.92 -19.12 -10.08
CA SER A 32 10.14 -20.54 -10.35
C SER A 32 9.95 -21.45 -9.13
N ARG A 33 9.95 -20.90 -7.92
CA ARG A 33 9.72 -21.66 -6.66
C ARG A 33 8.23 -21.87 -6.37
N ARG A 34 7.34 -21.23 -7.15
CA ARG A 34 5.89 -21.19 -6.92
C ARG A 34 5.11 -21.66 -8.16
N ILE A 35 5.67 -22.61 -8.87
CA ILE A 35 5.03 -23.19 -10.05
C ILE A 35 3.85 -24.07 -9.61
N ALA A 36 2.70 -23.85 -10.22
CA ALA A 36 1.56 -24.75 -10.18
C ALA A 36 1.37 -25.45 -11.55
N PRO A 37 0.80 -26.66 -11.58
CA PRO A 37 0.50 -27.36 -12.83
C PRO A 37 -0.37 -26.49 -13.75
N GLY A 38 0.07 -26.32 -15.00
CA GLY A 38 -0.63 -25.50 -15.99
C GLY A 38 -0.26 -24.03 -16.00
N ASP A 39 0.70 -23.58 -15.18
CA ASP A 39 1.17 -22.20 -15.20
C ASP A 39 1.96 -21.86 -16.46
N LEU A 40 1.84 -20.62 -16.91
CA LEU A 40 2.79 -19.97 -17.80
C LEU A 40 3.92 -19.39 -16.95
N PHE A 41 5.15 -19.85 -17.16
CA PHE A 41 6.31 -19.23 -16.54
C PHE A 41 6.81 -18.06 -17.38
N ILE A 42 6.98 -16.89 -16.75
CA ILE A 42 7.53 -15.68 -17.39
C ILE A 42 8.84 -15.32 -16.70
N PRO A 43 10.01 -15.69 -17.26
CA PRO A 43 11.29 -15.36 -16.68
C PRO A 43 11.54 -13.86 -16.77
N LEU A 44 11.81 -13.22 -15.64
CA LEU A 44 12.16 -11.80 -15.58
C LEU A 44 13.67 -11.65 -15.39
N VAL A 45 14.24 -10.61 -15.99
CA VAL A 45 15.65 -10.26 -15.83
C VAL A 45 15.76 -9.18 -14.77
N GLY A 46 16.43 -9.49 -13.66
CA GLY A 46 16.71 -8.56 -12.57
C GLY A 46 18.17 -8.09 -12.59
N ALA A 47 18.50 -7.14 -11.72
CA ALA A 47 19.87 -6.60 -11.63
C ALA A 47 20.94 -7.63 -11.22
N ARG A 48 20.53 -8.72 -10.53
CA ARG A 48 21.43 -9.73 -9.95
C ARG A 48 21.13 -11.16 -10.37
N PHE A 49 20.09 -11.39 -11.19
CA PHE A 49 19.69 -12.72 -11.65
C PHE A 49 18.99 -12.62 -13.01
N ASP A 50 19.02 -13.72 -13.77
CA ASP A 50 18.25 -13.90 -14.99
C ASP A 50 17.28 -15.07 -14.80
N GLY A 51 15.98 -14.77 -14.85
CA GLY A 51 14.92 -15.77 -14.71
C GLY A 51 14.96 -16.88 -15.76
N HIS A 52 15.60 -16.64 -16.92
CA HIS A 52 15.76 -17.64 -17.99
C HIS A 52 16.58 -18.86 -17.55
N ASP A 53 17.46 -18.73 -16.58
CA ASP A 53 18.26 -19.83 -16.02
C ASP A 53 17.37 -20.87 -15.31
N TYR A 54 16.15 -20.52 -14.94
CA TYR A 54 15.19 -21.36 -14.24
C TYR A 54 14.09 -21.95 -15.13
N MET A 55 14.09 -21.70 -16.45
CA MET A 55 13.03 -22.18 -17.35
C MET A 55 12.84 -23.69 -17.30
N ASN A 56 13.95 -24.46 -17.41
CA ASN A 56 13.87 -25.92 -17.40
C ASN A 56 13.35 -26.48 -16.08
N ALA A 57 13.73 -25.88 -14.95
CA ALA A 57 13.22 -26.26 -13.65
C ALA A 57 11.71 -25.98 -13.54
N ALA A 58 11.26 -24.75 -13.91
CA ALA A 58 9.85 -24.38 -13.88
C ALA A 58 8.97 -25.28 -14.75
N LEU A 59 9.45 -25.64 -15.95
CA LEU A 59 8.73 -26.54 -16.86
C LEU A 59 8.70 -27.98 -16.35
N SER A 60 9.76 -28.44 -15.70
CA SER A 60 9.80 -29.76 -15.07
C SER A 60 8.90 -29.85 -13.85
N ASP A 61 8.76 -28.74 -13.10
CA ASP A 61 7.90 -28.64 -11.91
C ASP A 61 6.41 -28.48 -12.26
N GLY A 62 6.05 -28.43 -13.55
CA GLY A 62 4.66 -28.50 -13.98
C GLY A 62 4.13 -27.33 -14.79
N ALA A 63 4.92 -26.29 -15.06
CA ALA A 63 4.49 -25.23 -15.95
C ALA A 63 4.11 -25.82 -17.35
N ALA A 64 3.04 -25.31 -17.94
CA ALA A 64 2.56 -25.73 -19.25
C ALA A 64 3.49 -25.25 -20.38
N GLY A 65 4.08 -24.08 -20.19
CA GLY A 65 5.01 -23.44 -21.12
C GLY A 65 5.69 -22.22 -20.52
N CYS A 66 6.52 -21.56 -21.30
CA CYS A 66 7.18 -20.33 -20.88
C CYS A 66 7.25 -19.30 -22.01
N LEU A 67 7.38 -18.02 -21.61
CA LEU A 67 7.92 -16.96 -22.48
C LEU A 67 9.45 -17.01 -22.41
N CYS A 68 10.13 -16.58 -23.45
CA CYS A 68 11.58 -16.42 -23.44
C CYS A 68 12.03 -15.29 -24.38
N SER A 69 12.99 -14.48 -23.93
CA SER A 69 13.68 -13.50 -24.76
C SER A 69 15.09 -13.98 -25.14
N ARG A 70 15.57 -15.07 -24.53
CA ARG A 70 16.80 -15.79 -24.84
C ARG A 70 16.47 -17.22 -25.31
N MET A 71 17.13 -17.69 -26.34
CA MET A 71 16.95 -19.07 -26.82
C MET A 71 17.28 -20.06 -25.69
N PRO A 72 16.38 -21.00 -25.36
CA PRO A 72 16.69 -22.07 -24.42
C PRO A 72 17.72 -23.05 -25.03
N GLU A 73 18.54 -23.64 -24.16
CA GLU A 73 19.53 -24.63 -24.59
C GLU A 73 18.89 -25.92 -25.14
N ALA A 74 17.75 -26.28 -24.60
CA ALA A 74 16.94 -27.41 -25.05
C ALA A 74 15.46 -27.15 -24.83
N LEU A 75 14.62 -27.68 -25.73
CA LEU A 75 13.18 -27.61 -25.63
C LEU A 75 12.63 -28.91 -25.02
N LEU A 76 11.91 -28.83 -23.92
CA LEU A 76 11.29 -29.99 -23.27
C LEU A 76 10.07 -30.46 -24.07
N PRO A 77 9.95 -31.79 -24.35
CA PRO A 77 8.79 -32.34 -25.08
C PRO A 77 7.47 -32.05 -24.34
N GLY A 78 6.42 -31.74 -25.10
CA GLY A 78 5.07 -31.50 -24.56
C GLY A 78 4.88 -30.13 -23.89
N LYS A 79 5.91 -29.28 -23.85
CA LYS A 79 5.85 -27.89 -23.36
C LYS A 79 5.82 -26.93 -24.54
N PHE A 80 5.16 -25.77 -24.35
CA PHE A 80 5.25 -24.70 -25.36
C PHE A 80 6.26 -23.63 -24.94
N TYR A 81 6.88 -23.03 -25.94
CA TYR A 81 7.80 -21.91 -25.77
C TYR A 81 7.40 -20.79 -26.73
N ILE A 82 7.21 -19.59 -26.19
CA ILE A 82 6.87 -18.40 -26.96
C ILE A 82 8.04 -17.41 -26.86
N GLN A 83 8.69 -17.15 -27.96
CA GLN A 83 9.74 -16.15 -28.05
C GLN A 83 9.12 -14.75 -28.09
N VAL A 84 9.68 -13.83 -27.28
CA VAL A 84 9.35 -12.41 -27.22
C VAL A 84 10.63 -11.58 -27.19
N GLN A 85 10.55 -10.28 -27.45
CA GLN A 85 11.72 -9.40 -27.39
C GLN A 85 12.13 -9.09 -25.93
N ASP A 86 11.14 -8.92 -25.04
CA ASP A 86 11.30 -8.54 -23.63
C ASP A 86 10.17 -9.19 -22.83
N THR A 87 10.55 -10.04 -21.88
CA THR A 87 9.58 -10.79 -21.05
C THR A 87 8.84 -9.91 -20.06
N THR A 88 9.44 -8.81 -19.61
CA THR A 88 8.76 -7.83 -18.72
C THR A 88 7.68 -7.07 -19.48
N ARG A 89 7.99 -6.63 -20.71
CA ARG A 89 6.98 -6.00 -21.59
C ARG A 89 5.89 -6.98 -21.99
N ALA A 90 6.26 -8.24 -22.27
CA ALA A 90 5.31 -9.29 -22.58
C ALA A 90 4.35 -9.60 -21.41
N LEU A 91 4.85 -9.59 -20.16
CA LEU A 91 4.01 -9.69 -18.97
C LEU A 91 2.96 -8.55 -18.91
N GLY A 92 3.38 -7.31 -19.17
CA GLY A 92 2.48 -6.16 -19.25
C GLY A 92 1.46 -6.31 -20.38
N ALA A 93 1.90 -6.68 -21.59
CA ALA A 93 1.02 -6.85 -22.75
C ALA A 93 -0.04 -7.95 -22.50
N LEU A 94 0.38 -9.10 -21.93
CA LEU A 94 -0.54 -10.17 -21.54
C LEU A 94 -1.57 -9.67 -20.52
N ALA A 95 -1.12 -8.94 -19.51
CA ALA A 95 -2.00 -8.41 -18.47
C ALA A 95 -3.00 -7.38 -19.02
N ALA A 96 -2.59 -6.48 -19.90
CA ALA A 96 -3.45 -5.51 -20.56
C ALA A 96 -4.52 -6.18 -21.42
N TRP A 97 -4.11 -7.17 -22.23
CA TRP A 97 -5.04 -7.96 -23.02
C TRP A 97 -6.02 -8.73 -22.14
N TYR A 98 -5.52 -9.40 -21.08
CA TYR A 98 -6.34 -10.17 -20.16
C TYR A 98 -7.34 -9.28 -19.40
N ARG A 99 -6.90 -8.07 -18.94
CA ARG A 99 -7.75 -7.05 -18.34
C ARG A 99 -8.90 -6.64 -19.29
N GLY A 100 -8.62 -6.55 -20.59
CA GLY A 100 -9.60 -6.19 -21.61
C GLY A 100 -10.75 -7.20 -21.76
N LEU A 101 -10.61 -8.43 -21.24
CA LEU A 101 -11.66 -9.44 -21.25
C LEU A 101 -12.77 -9.20 -20.20
N TYR A 102 -12.60 -8.19 -19.31
CA TYR A 102 -13.50 -7.90 -18.20
C TYR A 102 -14.07 -6.49 -18.34
N ASP A 103 -15.38 -6.39 -18.46
CA ASP A 103 -16.09 -5.09 -18.44
C ASP A 103 -16.64 -4.82 -17.05
N ILE A 104 -15.76 -4.41 -16.15
CA ILE A 104 -16.03 -4.11 -14.75
C ILE A 104 -15.48 -2.74 -14.37
N PRO A 105 -16.02 -2.07 -13.35
CA PRO A 105 -15.41 -0.90 -12.75
C PRO A 105 -14.00 -1.20 -12.25
N VAL A 106 -13.04 -0.35 -12.64
CA VAL A 106 -11.66 -0.45 -12.15
C VAL A 106 -11.22 0.91 -11.64
N VAL A 107 -10.93 0.96 -10.35
CA VAL A 107 -10.41 2.12 -9.66
C VAL A 107 -8.89 2.05 -9.63
N GLN A 108 -8.20 2.98 -10.30
CA GLN A 108 -6.76 3.13 -10.18
C GLN A 108 -6.44 4.19 -9.13
N VAL A 109 -5.52 3.88 -8.20
CA VAL A 109 -5.16 4.78 -7.10
C VAL A 109 -3.68 5.10 -7.15
N THR A 110 -3.34 6.40 -7.16
CA THR A 110 -1.97 6.89 -6.98
C THR A 110 -1.91 8.04 -5.98
N GLY A 111 -0.71 8.52 -5.65
CA GLY A 111 -0.46 9.62 -4.73
C GLY A 111 0.92 9.53 -4.07
N SER A 112 1.35 10.58 -3.40
CA SER A 112 2.62 10.56 -2.65
C SER A 112 2.49 9.73 -1.37
N ALA A 113 1.40 9.91 -0.63
CA ALA A 113 1.06 9.15 0.59
C ALA A 113 -0.40 8.67 0.53
N GLY A 114 -0.77 7.71 1.38
CA GLY A 114 -2.16 7.27 1.55
C GLY A 114 -2.70 6.33 0.46
N LYS A 115 -1.92 5.97 -0.57
CA LYS A 115 -2.35 5.06 -1.64
C LYS A 115 -2.92 3.74 -1.12
N THR A 116 -2.15 3.03 -0.32
CA THR A 116 -2.56 1.73 0.23
C THR A 116 -3.76 1.86 1.16
N THR A 117 -3.78 2.88 2.02
CA THR A 117 -4.91 3.18 2.90
C THR A 117 -6.18 3.43 2.10
N THR A 118 -6.09 4.22 1.02
CA THR A 118 -7.22 4.50 0.13
C THR A 118 -7.67 3.26 -0.64
N LYS A 119 -6.72 2.47 -1.16
CA LYS A 119 -7.01 1.17 -1.81
C LYS A 119 -7.75 0.22 -0.85
N GLU A 120 -7.27 0.08 0.38
CA GLU A 120 -7.91 -0.81 1.37
C GLU A 120 -9.29 -0.30 1.78
N MET A 121 -9.46 1.00 1.97
CA MET A 121 -10.76 1.62 2.28
C MET A 121 -11.76 1.42 1.14
N LEU A 122 -11.33 1.68 -0.09
CA LEU A 122 -12.14 1.44 -1.30
C LEU A 122 -12.52 -0.03 -1.42
N ALA A 123 -11.57 -0.95 -1.26
CA ALA A 123 -11.85 -2.37 -1.33
C ALA A 123 -12.81 -2.82 -0.21
N SER A 124 -12.70 -2.26 1.00
CA SER A 124 -13.62 -2.53 2.11
C SER A 124 -15.05 -2.11 1.78
N VAL A 125 -15.24 -0.91 1.21
CA VAL A 125 -16.55 -0.40 0.81
C VAL A 125 -17.10 -1.19 -0.38
N LEU A 126 -16.33 -1.32 -1.46
CA LEU A 126 -16.81 -1.97 -2.68
C LEU A 126 -17.11 -3.46 -2.48
N SER A 127 -16.39 -4.14 -1.57
CA SER A 127 -16.65 -5.55 -1.25
C SER A 127 -17.96 -5.80 -0.50
N ARG A 128 -18.70 -4.75 -0.11
CA ARG A 128 -20.05 -4.91 0.41
C ARG A 128 -21.07 -5.27 -0.67
N HIS A 129 -20.78 -4.88 -1.90
CA HIS A 129 -21.66 -5.07 -3.05
C HIS A 129 -21.04 -5.97 -4.13
N PHE A 130 -19.74 -5.82 -4.39
CA PHE A 130 -19.03 -6.48 -5.48
C PHE A 130 -18.02 -7.51 -4.97
N CYS A 131 -17.85 -8.60 -5.71
CA CYS A 131 -16.62 -9.39 -5.55
C CYS A 131 -15.44 -8.57 -6.10
N THR A 132 -14.64 -8.00 -5.21
CA THR A 132 -13.65 -6.97 -5.54
C THR A 132 -12.22 -7.53 -5.52
N LEU A 133 -11.50 -7.43 -6.66
CA LEU A 133 -10.06 -7.62 -6.70
C LEU A 133 -9.34 -6.38 -6.19
N LYS A 134 -8.24 -6.54 -5.45
CA LYS A 134 -7.36 -5.42 -5.07
C LYS A 134 -5.90 -5.79 -5.17
N THR A 135 -5.04 -4.79 -5.40
CA THR A 135 -3.58 -4.95 -5.32
C THR A 135 -3.18 -5.50 -3.96
N ARG A 136 -2.45 -6.61 -3.95
CA ARG A 136 -1.91 -7.22 -2.72
C ARG A 136 -0.57 -6.57 -2.35
N ALA A 137 -0.33 -6.43 -1.06
CA ALA A 137 0.91 -5.87 -0.51
C ALA A 137 1.33 -4.58 -1.26
N ASN A 138 2.56 -4.54 -1.77
CA ASN A 138 3.15 -3.44 -2.53
C ASN A 138 3.35 -3.78 -4.03
N LEU A 139 2.51 -4.65 -4.61
CA LEU A 139 2.57 -5.01 -6.02
C LEU A 139 2.03 -3.89 -6.92
N ASN A 140 2.60 -2.69 -6.79
CA ASN A 140 2.11 -1.45 -7.37
C ASN A 140 3.05 -0.83 -8.42
N ASN A 141 4.02 -1.60 -8.92
CA ASN A 141 4.97 -1.21 -9.95
C ASN A 141 4.70 -1.91 -11.29
N HIS A 142 5.58 -1.70 -12.28
CA HIS A 142 5.48 -2.26 -13.64
C HIS A 142 5.54 -3.80 -13.73
N ILE A 143 5.87 -4.50 -12.64
CA ILE A 143 5.80 -5.96 -12.52
C ILE A 143 4.58 -6.39 -11.70
N GLY A 144 4.36 -5.77 -10.54
CA GLY A 144 3.28 -6.14 -9.63
C GLY A 144 1.88 -5.79 -10.14
N THR A 145 1.74 -4.67 -10.85
CA THR A 145 0.46 -4.28 -11.47
C THR A 145 -0.02 -5.31 -12.48
N PRO A 146 0.80 -5.76 -13.47
CA PRO A 146 0.43 -6.87 -14.36
C PRO A 146 0.05 -8.15 -13.62
N GLN A 147 0.83 -8.54 -12.61
CA GLN A 147 0.53 -9.74 -11.80
C GLN A 147 -0.84 -9.63 -11.14
N THR A 148 -1.17 -8.46 -10.56
CA THR A 148 -2.49 -8.21 -9.98
C THR A 148 -3.62 -8.32 -11.02
N LEU A 149 -3.44 -7.77 -12.21
CA LEU A 149 -4.45 -7.84 -13.28
C LEU A 149 -4.69 -9.27 -13.76
N LEU A 150 -3.65 -10.11 -13.79
CA LEU A 150 -3.76 -11.52 -14.15
C LEU A 150 -4.45 -12.37 -13.08
N GLU A 151 -4.68 -11.85 -11.86
CA GLU A 151 -5.51 -12.49 -10.84
C GLU A 151 -7.02 -12.28 -11.07
N LEU A 152 -7.45 -11.50 -12.07
CA LEU A 152 -8.87 -11.37 -12.40
C LEU A 152 -9.50 -12.72 -12.71
N GLU A 153 -10.70 -12.94 -12.19
CA GLU A 153 -11.50 -14.14 -12.40
C GLU A 153 -12.93 -13.74 -12.81
N PRO A 154 -13.70 -14.63 -13.44
CA PRO A 154 -15.08 -14.34 -13.86
C PRO A 154 -16.01 -13.88 -12.74
N ARG A 155 -15.70 -14.21 -11.49
CA ARG A 155 -16.48 -13.76 -10.32
C ARG A 155 -16.22 -12.30 -9.93
N HIS A 156 -15.09 -11.71 -10.34
CA HIS A 156 -14.77 -10.33 -9.97
C HIS A 156 -15.68 -9.34 -10.71
N GLN A 157 -16.28 -8.45 -9.95
CA GLN A 157 -17.24 -7.44 -10.41
C GLN A 157 -16.69 -6.01 -10.27
N ALA A 158 -15.59 -5.84 -9.54
CA ALA A 158 -14.86 -4.58 -9.42
C ALA A 158 -13.37 -4.85 -9.15
N ALA A 159 -12.51 -3.87 -9.41
CA ALA A 159 -11.10 -3.96 -9.04
C ALA A 159 -10.57 -2.61 -8.51
N VAL A 160 -9.67 -2.67 -7.52
CA VAL A 160 -8.95 -1.51 -6.97
C VAL A 160 -7.46 -1.73 -7.13
N ILE A 161 -6.84 -0.99 -8.04
CA ILE A 161 -5.45 -1.15 -8.45
C ILE A 161 -4.62 0.02 -7.94
N GLU A 162 -3.71 -0.26 -7.01
CA GLU A 162 -2.72 0.71 -6.54
C GLU A 162 -1.56 0.79 -7.52
N THR A 163 -1.14 2.02 -7.88
CA THR A 163 0.02 2.27 -8.73
C THR A 163 0.96 3.29 -8.09
N GLY A 164 2.22 2.89 -7.93
CA GLY A 164 3.32 3.72 -7.45
C GLY A 164 4.14 4.27 -8.59
N LEU A 165 4.98 5.27 -8.31
CA LEU A 165 5.94 5.82 -9.26
C LEU A 165 7.18 6.32 -8.55
N ASP A 166 8.31 6.32 -9.25
CA ASP A 166 9.54 7.01 -8.90
C ASP A 166 10.15 7.79 -10.09
N HIS A 167 9.60 7.62 -11.32
CA HIS A 167 9.99 8.34 -12.54
C HIS A 167 8.77 8.69 -13.39
N PHE A 168 8.93 9.70 -14.26
CA PHE A 168 7.93 10.04 -15.29
C PHE A 168 7.65 8.85 -16.22
N GLY A 169 6.41 8.77 -16.73
CA GLY A 169 5.95 7.73 -17.66
C GLY A 169 5.51 6.43 -17.00
N GLN A 170 5.82 6.20 -15.73
CA GLN A 170 5.46 4.94 -15.07
C GLN A 170 3.97 4.83 -14.79
N ILE A 171 3.31 5.91 -14.34
CA ILE A 171 1.86 5.90 -14.15
C ILE A 171 1.13 5.77 -15.48
N ARG A 172 1.62 6.44 -16.53
CA ARG A 172 1.09 6.29 -17.89
C ARG A 172 1.16 4.85 -18.35
N TYR A 173 2.33 4.22 -18.23
CA TYR A 173 2.49 2.81 -18.59
C TYR A 173 1.52 1.91 -17.82
N MET A 174 1.48 2.01 -16.50
CA MET A 174 0.54 1.20 -15.70
C MET A 174 -0.92 1.53 -16.01
N GLY A 175 -1.25 2.80 -16.28
CA GLY A 175 -2.57 3.22 -16.74
C GLY A 175 -3.00 2.55 -18.03
N SER A 176 -2.06 2.38 -18.98
CA SER A 176 -2.34 1.67 -20.25
C SER A 176 -2.69 0.18 -20.03
N LEU A 177 -2.15 -0.43 -18.97
CA LEU A 177 -2.48 -1.81 -18.59
C LEU A 177 -3.82 -1.88 -17.83
N VAL A 178 -4.02 -0.99 -16.88
CA VAL A 178 -5.18 -0.96 -15.98
C VAL A 178 -6.45 -0.52 -16.71
N GLN A 179 -6.36 0.46 -17.62
CA GLN A 179 -7.50 1.08 -18.32
C GLN A 179 -8.62 1.42 -17.33
N PRO A 180 -8.38 2.35 -16.40
CA PRO A 180 -9.31 2.62 -15.31
C PRO A 180 -10.62 3.25 -15.81
N THR A 181 -11.70 2.97 -15.07
CA THR A 181 -12.98 3.72 -15.18
C THR A 181 -13.05 4.84 -14.16
N ILE A 182 -12.26 4.73 -13.08
CA ILE A 182 -12.16 5.73 -12.01
C ILE A 182 -10.69 5.91 -11.67
N ALA A 183 -10.20 7.15 -11.66
CA ALA A 183 -8.84 7.53 -11.32
C ALA A 183 -8.80 8.34 -10.02
N VAL A 184 -7.98 7.92 -9.05
CA VAL A 184 -7.87 8.54 -7.73
C VAL A 184 -6.46 9.04 -7.50
N ILE A 185 -6.31 10.34 -7.16
CA ILE A 185 -5.05 10.92 -6.68
C ILE A 185 -5.24 11.36 -5.23
N THR A 186 -4.52 10.72 -4.31
CA THR A 186 -4.70 10.95 -2.88
C THR A 186 -4.06 12.26 -2.40
N ASN A 187 -2.88 12.60 -2.87
CA ASN A 187 -2.17 13.86 -2.59
C ASN A 187 -0.92 14.04 -3.46
N VAL A 188 -0.33 15.25 -3.41
CA VAL A 188 0.97 15.60 -4.00
C VAL A 188 1.89 16.08 -2.90
N GLY A 189 2.73 15.19 -2.37
CA GLY A 189 3.79 15.49 -1.39
C GLY A 189 5.17 15.51 -2.04
N ASP A 190 6.21 15.32 -1.24
CA ASP A 190 7.61 15.47 -1.67
C ASP A 190 8.30 14.11 -2.00
N ALA A 191 7.58 12.99 -1.95
CA ALA A 191 8.14 11.68 -2.24
C ALA A 191 8.66 11.59 -3.68
N HIS A 192 9.89 11.10 -3.85
CA HIS A 192 10.60 10.93 -5.14
C HIS A 192 10.84 12.23 -5.92
N ILE A 193 10.86 13.38 -5.23
CA ILE A 193 10.98 14.72 -5.83
C ILE A 193 12.23 14.86 -6.71
N GLU A 194 13.34 14.23 -6.32
CA GLU A 194 14.60 14.27 -7.07
C GLU A 194 14.46 13.69 -8.48
N ASN A 195 13.70 12.63 -8.65
CA ASN A 195 13.48 11.95 -9.93
C ASN A 195 12.38 12.60 -10.78
N LEU A 196 11.66 13.57 -10.22
CA LEU A 196 10.48 14.20 -10.80
C LEU A 196 10.66 15.71 -11.02
N GLY A 197 11.86 16.10 -11.41
CA GLY A 197 12.18 17.49 -11.76
C GLY A 197 12.41 18.41 -10.57
N GLY A 198 12.63 17.87 -9.36
CA GLY A 198 12.99 18.64 -8.16
C GLY A 198 11.86 19.52 -7.61
N THR A 199 10.61 19.34 -8.08
CA THR A 199 9.48 20.21 -7.70
C THR A 199 8.20 19.41 -7.47
N ARG A 200 7.30 19.92 -6.62
CA ARG A 200 5.95 19.34 -6.47
C ARG A 200 5.13 19.42 -7.76
N GLN A 201 5.40 20.39 -8.62
CA GLN A 201 4.75 20.49 -9.93
C GLN A 201 5.14 19.31 -10.84
N GLY A 202 6.41 18.87 -10.80
CA GLY A 202 6.86 17.67 -11.51
C GLY A 202 6.16 16.40 -10.96
N ILE A 203 6.01 16.31 -9.63
CA ILE A 203 5.26 15.21 -9.01
C ILE A 203 3.79 15.22 -9.43
N LEU A 204 3.15 16.40 -9.46
CA LEU A 204 1.79 16.55 -9.98
C LEU A 204 1.69 16.07 -11.42
N GLN A 205 2.59 16.51 -12.30
CA GLN A 205 2.64 16.11 -13.70
C GLN A 205 2.72 14.59 -13.84
N ALA A 206 3.64 13.94 -13.13
CA ALA A 206 3.78 12.49 -13.17
C ALA A 206 2.55 11.74 -12.66
N LYS A 207 1.85 12.27 -11.62
CA LYS A 207 0.62 11.66 -11.11
C LYS A 207 -0.57 11.87 -12.04
N CYS A 208 -0.63 13.01 -12.73
CA CYS A 208 -1.68 13.29 -13.72
C CYS A 208 -1.63 12.37 -14.93
N GLU A 209 -0.53 11.66 -15.18
CA GLU A 209 -0.46 10.60 -16.19
C GLU A 209 -1.52 9.49 -15.98
N ILE A 210 -2.14 9.40 -14.78
CA ILE A 210 -3.24 8.47 -14.49
C ILE A 210 -4.47 8.74 -15.36
N PHE A 211 -4.64 9.97 -15.83
CA PHE A 211 -5.77 10.39 -16.67
C PHE A 211 -5.55 10.05 -18.14
N ASP A 212 -4.32 9.77 -18.59
CA ASP A 212 -4.02 9.50 -20.01
C ASP A 212 -4.75 8.26 -20.53
N HIS A 213 -5.08 7.31 -19.65
CA HIS A 213 -5.79 6.08 -19.97
C HIS A 213 -7.10 5.91 -19.20
N LEU A 214 -7.60 6.98 -18.55
CA LEU A 214 -8.94 6.98 -17.99
C LEU A 214 -9.96 6.86 -19.12
N ARG A 215 -10.86 5.86 -19.02
CA ARG A 215 -11.85 5.60 -20.08
C ARG A 215 -12.74 6.83 -20.33
N PRO A 216 -13.20 7.07 -21.56
CA PRO A 216 -14.18 8.12 -21.86
C PRO A 216 -15.40 8.00 -20.94
N GLY A 217 -15.85 9.12 -20.36
CA GLY A 217 -16.91 9.14 -19.35
C GLY A 217 -16.49 8.64 -17.96
N GLY A 218 -15.18 8.39 -17.75
CA GLY A 218 -14.64 8.00 -16.46
C GLY A 218 -14.64 9.13 -15.43
N LEU A 219 -14.45 8.74 -14.16
CA LEU A 219 -14.50 9.63 -13.00
C LEU A 219 -13.10 9.92 -12.47
N ALA A 220 -12.78 11.20 -12.25
CA ALA A 220 -11.60 11.65 -11.52
C ALA A 220 -11.97 11.94 -10.05
N VAL A 221 -11.20 11.41 -9.09
CA VAL A 221 -11.41 11.66 -7.66
C VAL A 221 -10.11 12.19 -7.04
N LEU A 222 -10.19 13.39 -6.45
CA LEU A 222 -9.04 14.15 -5.99
C LEU A 222 -9.17 14.54 -4.52
N CYS A 223 -8.05 14.67 -3.82
CA CYS A 223 -8.02 15.36 -2.54
C CYS A 223 -8.25 16.87 -2.74
N GLY A 224 -9.39 17.38 -2.32
CA GLY A 224 -9.75 18.78 -2.48
C GLY A 224 -9.00 19.72 -1.52
N ASN A 225 -8.34 19.20 -0.50
CA ASN A 225 -7.48 19.99 0.40
C ASN A 225 -6.02 20.08 -0.08
N ASP A 226 -5.63 19.35 -1.11
CA ASP A 226 -4.33 19.52 -1.76
C ASP A 226 -4.40 20.69 -2.74
N PRO A 227 -3.63 21.79 -2.54
CA PRO A 227 -3.76 22.98 -3.38
C PRO A 227 -3.46 22.72 -4.85
N LEU A 228 -2.54 21.81 -5.17
CA LEU A 228 -2.16 21.49 -6.54
C LEU A 228 -3.27 20.68 -7.24
N LEU A 229 -3.86 19.71 -6.53
CA LEU A 229 -4.99 18.93 -7.06
C LEU A 229 -6.26 19.76 -7.18
N ASN A 230 -6.50 20.66 -6.22
CA ASN A 230 -7.69 21.51 -6.23
C ASN A 230 -7.70 22.49 -7.41
N GLY A 231 -6.52 22.93 -7.84
CA GLY A 231 -6.35 23.82 -9.00
C GLY A 231 -6.49 23.15 -10.37
N LEU A 232 -6.61 21.81 -10.45
CA LEU A 232 -6.73 21.12 -11.73
C LEU A 232 -8.08 21.33 -12.40
N THR A 233 -8.05 21.58 -13.71
CA THR A 233 -9.24 21.50 -14.59
C THR A 233 -9.08 20.29 -15.49
N LEU A 234 -9.97 19.32 -15.37
CA LEU A 234 -9.92 18.05 -16.09
C LEU A 234 -11.13 17.92 -17.02
N PRO A 235 -10.97 17.23 -18.17
CA PRO A 235 -12.08 16.95 -19.10
C PRO A 235 -12.99 15.80 -18.65
N PHE A 236 -12.96 15.46 -17.35
CA PHE A 236 -13.69 14.36 -16.73
C PHE A 236 -14.60 14.88 -15.63
N GLU A 237 -15.68 14.15 -15.34
CA GLU A 237 -16.39 14.34 -14.09
C GLU A 237 -15.39 14.24 -12.93
N THR A 238 -15.41 15.23 -12.03
CA THR A 238 -14.38 15.34 -10.98
C THR A 238 -15.02 15.50 -9.62
N LEU A 239 -14.72 14.58 -8.71
CA LEU A 239 -15.06 14.67 -7.30
C LEU A 239 -13.84 15.14 -6.49
N ARG A 240 -14.01 16.22 -5.74
CA ARG A 240 -13.03 16.75 -4.81
C ARG A 240 -13.47 16.44 -3.39
N CYS A 241 -12.74 15.54 -2.74
CA CYS A 241 -13.06 15.02 -1.41
C CYS A 241 -12.23 15.73 -0.34
N GLY A 242 -12.86 16.22 0.73
CA GLY A 242 -12.12 16.84 1.82
C GLY A 242 -12.94 17.84 2.64
N LYS A 243 -12.20 18.65 3.42
CA LYS A 243 -12.76 19.74 4.24
C LYS A 243 -12.83 21.02 3.38
N GLY A 244 -13.82 21.83 3.59
CA GLY A 244 -13.89 23.14 2.97
C GLY A 244 -14.88 23.26 1.80
N GLU A 245 -15.09 24.49 1.38
CA GLU A 245 -16.16 24.85 0.42
C GLU A 245 -15.81 24.48 -1.02
N SER A 246 -14.53 24.34 -1.34
CA SER A 246 -14.08 23.92 -2.68
C SER A 246 -14.30 22.42 -2.95
N CYS A 247 -14.67 21.63 -1.90
CA CYS A 247 -14.94 20.21 -2.02
C CYS A 247 -16.41 19.96 -2.35
N ASN A 248 -16.71 19.24 -3.43
CA ASN A 248 -18.06 18.79 -3.75
C ASN A 248 -18.42 17.46 -3.03
N VAL A 249 -17.45 16.82 -2.40
CA VAL A 249 -17.64 15.78 -1.39
C VAL A 249 -17.03 16.31 -0.08
N ARG A 250 -17.91 16.84 0.77
CA ARG A 250 -17.48 17.59 1.97
C ARG A 250 -17.49 16.74 3.22
N VAL A 251 -16.44 16.89 4.04
CA VAL A 251 -16.32 16.26 5.36
C VAL A 251 -16.51 17.30 6.44
N THR A 252 -17.44 17.04 7.37
CA THR A 252 -17.75 17.86 8.55
C THR A 252 -17.87 16.99 9.81
N ASP A 253 -18.15 17.61 10.95
CA ASP A 253 -18.47 16.97 12.24
C ASP A 253 -17.46 15.91 12.67
N ILE A 254 -16.17 16.22 12.55
CA ILE A 254 -15.10 15.30 12.86
C ILE A 254 -14.96 15.20 14.38
N VAL A 255 -15.20 14.00 14.92
CA VAL A 255 -15.05 13.67 16.32
C VAL A 255 -13.99 12.58 16.47
N ARG A 256 -12.86 12.92 17.10
CA ARG A 256 -11.78 11.98 17.36
C ARG A 256 -12.13 11.07 18.55
N ARG A 257 -11.86 9.77 18.41
CA ARG A 257 -12.01 8.74 19.43
C ARG A 257 -10.65 8.19 19.88
N GLY A 258 -9.63 9.05 19.85
CA GLY A 258 -8.25 8.66 20.15
C GLY A 258 -7.75 7.56 19.20
N ILE A 259 -7.11 6.54 19.75
CA ILE A 259 -6.57 5.40 19.00
C ILE A 259 -7.66 4.55 18.33
N ASP A 260 -8.92 4.62 18.77
CA ASP A 260 -10.01 3.81 18.23
C ASP A 260 -10.61 4.39 16.94
N GLY A 261 -10.13 5.55 16.50
CA GLY A 261 -10.50 6.12 15.22
C GLY A 261 -11.22 7.47 15.35
N LEU A 262 -12.10 7.75 14.40
CA LEU A 262 -12.87 8.99 14.36
C LEU A 262 -14.23 8.77 13.70
N ASP A 263 -15.18 9.65 14.05
CA ASP A 263 -16.47 9.76 13.40
C ASP A 263 -16.50 11.05 12.57
N CYS A 264 -17.22 11.05 11.46
CA CYS A 264 -17.42 12.25 10.63
C CYS A 264 -18.69 12.15 9.81
N THR A 265 -19.12 13.29 9.28
CA THR A 265 -20.19 13.37 8.28
C THR A 265 -19.56 13.63 6.91
N VAL A 266 -19.87 12.80 5.92
CA VAL A 266 -19.50 13.01 4.50
C VAL A 266 -20.75 13.36 3.71
N THR A 267 -20.76 14.54 3.10
CA THR A 267 -21.87 15.03 2.28
C THR A 267 -21.46 15.11 0.82
N THR A 268 -22.20 14.42 -0.04
CA THR A 268 -22.13 14.47 -1.50
C THR A 268 -23.23 15.38 -2.05
N SER A 269 -23.37 15.47 -3.36
CA SER A 269 -24.50 16.15 -3.99
C SER A 269 -25.85 15.42 -3.81
N ARG A 270 -25.83 14.14 -3.42
CA ARG A 270 -27.04 13.30 -3.33
C ARG A 270 -27.48 13.09 -1.89
N ARG A 271 -26.55 12.87 -0.95
CA ARG A 271 -26.89 12.58 0.45
C ARG A 271 -25.72 12.83 1.41
N SER A 272 -26.00 12.63 2.70
CA SER A 272 -24.99 12.68 3.76
C SER A 272 -24.86 11.34 4.45
N TYR A 273 -23.62 10.95 4.75
CA TYR A 273 -23.24 9.70 5.41
C TYR A 273 -22.62 10.03 6.77
N ARG A 274 -23.11 9.40 7.84
CA ARG A 274 -22.40 9.39 9.11
C ARG A 274 -21.46 8.20 9.13
N LEU A 275 -20.16 8.46 9.10
CA LEU A 275 -19.12 7.42 9.00
C LEU A 275 -18.39 7.27 10.32
N SER A 276 -18.17 6.02 10.72
CA SER A 276 -17.31 5.63 11.83
C SER A 276 -16.06 4.96 11.26
N ILE A 277 -14.92 5.61 11.36
CA ILE A 277 -13.65 5.17 10.77
C ILE A 277 -12.83 4.52 11.87
N PRO A 278 -12.56 3.18 11.81
CA PRO A 278 -11.89 2.45 12.88
C PRO A 278 -10.35 2.57 12.80
N SER A 279 -9.84 3.73 12.44
CA SER A 279 -8.41 4.02 12.37
C SER A 279 -8.15 5.46 12.77
N PRO A 280 -7.14 5.74 13.60
CA PRO A 280 -6.89 7.08 14.10
C PRO A 280 -6.25 7.98 13.03
N GLY A 281 -6.31 9.28 13.29
CA GLY A 281 -5.69 10.33 12.48
C GLY A 281 -6.65 11.00 11.51
N ASP A 282 -6.64 12.33 11.52
CA ASP A 282 -7.52 13.17 10.68
C ASP A 282 -7.37 12.90 9.18
N TYR A 283 -6.21 12.40 8.75
CA TYR A 283 -5.98 12.05 7.35
C TYR A 283 -6.88 10.91 6.85
N MET A 284 -7.48 10.14 7.76
CA MET A 284 -8.39 9.03 7.41
C MET A 284 -9.72 9.50 6.81
N ILE A 285 -10.07 10.77 6.98
CA ILE A 285 -11.28 11.33 6.33
C ILE A 285 -11.18 11.31 4.81
N TYR A 286 -9.97 11.47 4.23
CA TYR A 286 -9.79 11.49 2.78
C TYR A 286 -10.08 10.13 2.15
N PRO A 287 -9.44 9.02 2.55
CA PRO A 287 -9.79 7.71 2.00
C PRO A 287 -11.26 7.33 2.26
N ALA A 288 -11.82 7.69 3.42
CA ALA A 288 -13.22 7.40 3.74
C ALA A 288 -14.20 8.18 2.85
N SER A 289 -13.97 9.49 2.65
CA SER A 289 -14.81 10.31 1.77
C SER A 289 -14.68 9.91 0.31
N MET A 290 -13.48 9.57 -0.17
CA MET A 290 -13.28 9.06 -1.52
C MET A 290 -13.99 7.72 -1.73
N ALA A 291 -13.93 6.81 -0.74
CA ALA A 291 -14.59 5.51 -0.81
C ALA A 291 -16.14 5.65 -0.76
N ALA A 292 -16.65 6.55 0.08
CA ALA A 292 -18.08 6.83 0.13
C ALA A 292 -18.59 7.39 -1.21
N ALA A 293 -17.88 8.37 -1.78
CA ALA A 293 -18.23 8.99 -3.05
C ALA A 293 -18.20 8.02 -4.23
N ILE A 294 -17.15 7.16 -4.29
CA ILE A 294 -17.02 6.14 -5.34
C ILE A 294 -18.07 5.03 -5.15
N GLY A 295 -18.35 4.62 -3.90
CA GLY A 295 -19.43 3.68 -3.60
C GLY A 295 -20.79 4.20 -4.08
N GLU A 296 -21.11 5.46 -3.77
CA GLU A 296 -22.33 6.13 -4.24
C GLU A 296 -22.38 6.19 -5.78
N TYR A 297 -21.28 6.58 -6.42
CA TYR A 297 -21.18 6.64 -7.88
C TYR A 297 -21.43 5.27 -8.54
N LEU A 298 -20.97 4.19 -7.93
CA LEU A 298 -21.18 2.82 -8.39
C LEU A 298 -22.51 2.20 -7.92
N GLY A 299 -23.37 2.95 -7.23
CA GLY A 299 -24.73 2.54 -6.89
C GLY A 299 -24.87 1.74 -5.60
N LEU A 300 -23.86 1.75 -4.72
CA LEU A 300 -23.98 1.13 -3.39
C LEU A 300 -25.03 1.87 -2.55
N SER A 301 -25.73 1.13 -1.72
CA SER A 301 -26.64 1.69 -0.73
C SER A 301 -25.89 2.44 0.38
N GLU A 302 -26.58 3.31 1.10
CA GLU A 302 -26.04 4.00 2.28
C GLU A 302 -25.49 3.01 3.31
N GLN A 303 -26.27 1.95 3.58
CA GLN A 303 -25.86 0.93 4.54
C GLN A 303 -24.56 0.24 4.13
N GLU A 304 -24.42 -0.17 2.88
CA GLU A 304 -23.21 -0.82 2.37
C GLU A 304 -21.99 0.09 2.48
N ILE A 305 -22.15 1.39 2.21
CA ILE A 305 -21.07 2.38 2.33
C ILE A 305 -20.65 2.56 3.80
N VAL A 306 -21.60 2.79 4.69
CA VAL A 306 -21.35 3.00 6.13
C VAL A 306 -20.70 1.77 6.75
N GLU A 307 -21.26 0.58 6.51
CA GLU A 307 -20.70 -0.68 6.99
C GLU A 307 -19.33 -0.98 6.38
N GLY A 308 -19.12 -0.64 5.11
CA GLY A 308 -17.86 -0.82 4.41
C GLY A 308 -16.74 0.03 5.01
N VAL A 309 -17.02 1.29 5.35
CA VAL A 309 -16.06 2.15 6.05
C VAL A 309 -15.78 1.64 7.46
N ALA A 310 -16.83 1.26 8.20
CA ALA A 310 -16.70 0.73 9.56
C ALA A 310 -15.94 -0.61 9.63
N ALA A 311 -15.96 -1.39 8.56
CA ALA A 311 -15.24 -2.66 8.45
C ALA A 311 -13.80 -2.52 7.95
N TYR A 312 -13.32 -1.30 7.72
CA TYR A 312 -11.93 -1.07 7.31
C TYR A 312 -10.95 -1.66 8.31
N VAL A 313 -9.99 -2.42 7.81
CA VAL A 313 -8.87 -2.96 8.59
C VAL A 313 -7.57 -2.42 8.00
N SER A 314 -6.76 -1.79 8.85
CA SER A 314 -5.42 -1.37 8.45
C SER A 314 -4.56 -2.59 8.10
N THR A 315 -3.92 -2.55 6.95
CA THR A 315 -3.06 -3.64 6.47
C THR A 315 -1.58 -3.26 6.54
N GLY A 316 -0.76 -4.26 6.81
CA GLY A 316 0.66 -4.06 7.04
C GLY A 316 0.90 -3.26 8.33
N SER A 317 2.10 -2.71 8.44
CA SER A 317 2.54 -1.93 9.59
C SER A 317 2.19 -0.43 9.41
N ARG A 318 0.86 -0.11 9.35
CA ARG A 318 0.32 1.25 9.21
C ARG A 318 -0.71 1.50 10.29
N MET A 319 -0.30 2.06 11.43
CA MET A 319 -1.13 2.30 12.60
C MET A 319 -1.87 1.02 13.07
N ARG A 320 -1.25 -0.16 12.89
CA ARG A 320 -1.79 -1.44 13.34
C ARG A 320 -1.78 -1.49 14.87
N ARG A 321 -2.92 -1.74 15.47
CA ARG A 321 -3.08 -1.81 16.93
C ARG A 321 -2.93 -3.25 17.39
N ILE A 322 -1.99 -3.50 18.29
CA ILE A 322 -1.76 -4.80 18.91
C ILE A 322 -2.02 -4.63 20.40
N ARG A 323 -3.18 -5.10 20.86
CA ARG A 323 -3.54 -5.09 22.26
C ARG A 323 -2.93 -6.31 22.95
N LEU A 324 -2.17 -6.06 24.00
CA LEU A 324 -1.51 -7.07 24.80
C LEU A 324 -2.14 -7.13 26.19
N PRO A 325 -1.87 -8.19 27.00
CA PRO A 325 -2.35 -8.27 28.38
C PRO A 325 -1.96 -7.04 29.22
N GLU A 326 -2.74 -6.77 30.28
CA GLU A 326 -2.53 -5.70 31.24
C GLU A 326 -2.55 -4.28 30.63
N ASP A 327 -3.50 -4.04 29.72
CA ASP A 327 -3.72 -2.76 29.04
C ASP A 327 -2.47 -2.24 28.28
N ARG A 328 -1.58 -3.12 27.83
CA ARG A 328 -0.48 -2.75 26.94
C ARG A 328 -0.98 -2.64 25.51
N LEU A 329 -0.49 -1.64 24.81
CA LEU A 329 -0.81 -1.40 23.39
C LEU A 329 0.47 -1.16 22.62
N ILE A 330 0.70 -1.91 21.53
CA ILE A 330 1.69 -1.57 20.51
C ILE A 330 0.96 -0.95 19.33
N ILE A 331 1.44 0.22 18.89
CA ILE A 331 1.00 0.89 17.66
C ILE A 331 2.11 0.67 16.62
N ASP A 332 1.88 -0.30 15.74
CA ASP A 332 2.82 -0.66 14.69
C ASP A 332 2.59 0.24 13.47
N ASP A 333 3.48 1.20 13.26
CA ASP A 333 3.49 2.11 12.11
C ASP A 333 4.87 2.13 11.41
N CYS A 334 5.51 0.94 11.32
CA CYS A 334 6.87 0.78 10.83
C CYS A 334 6.96 0.42 9.33
N TYR A 335 5.91 0.67 8.54
CA TYR A 335 5.98 0.49 7.09
C TYR A 335 6.90 1.50 6.41
N ASN A 336 6.82 2.78 6.79
CA ASN A 336 7.71 3.85 6.30
C ASN A 336 7.67 5.05 7.24
N ALA A 337 8.69 5.93 7.13
CA ALA A 337 8.79 7.13 7.93
C ALA A 337 9.25 8.32 7.09
N ASN A 338 8.57 9.44 7.28
CA ASN A 338 8.97 10.78 6.83
C ASN A 338 8.52 11.79 7.90
N PRO A 339 8.99 13.05 7.88
CA PRO A 339 8.73 14.02 8.96
C PRO A 339 7.23 14.19 9.26
N GLN A 340 6.40 14.37 8.25
CA GLN A 340 4.96 14.58 8.42
C GLN A 340 4.26 13.34 9.00
N ALA A 341 4.65 12.13 8.54
CA ALA A 341 4.10 10.89 9.06
C ALA A 341 4.58 10.60 10.49
N MET A 342 5.78 11.02 10.86
CA MET A 342 6.28 10.96 12.25
C MET A 342 5.46 11.86 13.17
N GLU A 343 5.26 13.12 12.80
CA GLU A 343 4.46 14.08 13.56
C GLU A 343 3.03 13.57 13.78
N ALA A 344 2.35 13.16 12.71
CA ALA A 344 0.98 12.65 12.81
C ALA A 344 0.88 11.40 13.72
N ALA A 345 1.84 10.48 13.66
CA ALA A 345 1.85 9.29 14.50
C ALA A 345 2.13 9.63 15.99
N LEU A 346 3.00 10.59 16.24
CA LEU A 346 3.32 11.07 17.59
C LEU A 346 2.12 11.81 18.23
N GLU A 347 1.39 12.62 17.46
CA GLU A 347 0.15 13.25 17.91
C GLU A 347 -0.91 12.20 18.29
N ILE A 348 -1.07 11.16 17.48
CA ILE A 348 -1.98 10.05 17.80
C ILE A 348 -1.55 9.34 19.10
N LEU A 349 -0.26 9.10 19.29
CA LEU A 349 0.26 8.52 20.53
C LEU A 349 -0.05 9.45 21.73
N ALA A 350 0.16 10.75 21.57
CA ALA A 350 -0.12 11.75 22.62
C ALA A 350 -1.59 11.79 23.01
N ASP A 351 -2.50 11.66 22.03
CA ASP A 351 -3.95 11.63 22.24
C ASP A 351 -4.47 10.26 22.74
N THR A 352 -3.61 9.22 22.78
CA THR A 352 -4.02 7.88 23.21
C THR A 352 -4.24 7.84 24.72
N ALA A 353 -5.42 7.37 25.14
CA ALA A 353 -5.74 7.15 26.56
C ALA A 353 -4.95 5.95 27.11
N CYS A 354 -3.93 6.21 27.91
CA CYS A 354 -3.06 5.20 28.53
C CYS A 354 -2.34 5.80 29.74
N ARG A 355 -1.71 4.96 30.56
CA ARG A 355 -0.91 5.43 31.70
C ARG A 355 0.45 5.96 31.29
N ARG A 356 1.03 5.42 30.21
CA ARG A 356 2.37 5.73 29.77
C ARG A 356 2.45 5.72 28.23
N ARG A 357 3.14 6.71 27.66
CA ARG A 357 3.35 6.89 26.22
C ARG A 357 4.83 6.75 25.88
N VAL A 358 5.15 5.77 25.06
CA VAL A 358 6.53 5.47 24.64
C VAL A 358 6.62 5.55 23.12
N ALA A 359 7.57 6.32 22.59
CA ALA A 359 7.85 6.34 21.15
C ALA A 359 9.15 5.61 20.86
N VAL A 360 9.11 4.64 19.95
CA VAL A 360 10.25 3.92 19.38
C VAL A 360 10.41 4.37 17.94
N LEU A 361 11.43 5.21 17.69
CA LEU A 361 11.60 5.92 16.44
C LEU A 361 12.90 5.53 15.77
N GLY A 362 12.84 5.15 14.51
CA GLY A 362 14.02 4.83 13.71
C GLY A 362 14.32 5.89 12.64
N ASP A 363 15.37 5.63 11.86
CA ASP A 363 15.81 6.52 10.79
C ASP A 363 14.72 6.76 9.75
N MET A 364 14.62 8.01 9.31
CA MET A 364 13.87 8.40 8.12
C MET A 364 14.80 8.34 6.90
N GLY A 365 14.41 7.56 5.89
CA GLY A 365 15.13 7.43 4.62
C GLY A 365 14.79 8.53 3.62
N GLU A 366 15.57 8.62 2.53
CA GLU A 366 15.30 9.41 1.32
C GLU A 366 15.11 10.94 1.55
N LEU A 367 15.70 11.49 2.62
CA LEU A 367 15.60 12.91 2.97
C LEU A 367 16.76 13.75 2.44
N GLY A 368 17.80 13.11 1.86
CA GLY A 368 18.95 13.84 1.34
C GLY A 368 19.57 14.83 2.34
N PRO A 369 19.88 16.07 1.92
CA PRO A 369 20.52 17.07 2.77
C PRO A 369 19.73 17.51 4.00
N ILE A 370 18.39 17.43 3.97
CA ILE A 370 17.53 17.83 5.09
C ILE A 370 17.41 16.79 6.20
N SER A 371 18.06 15.63 6.03
CA SER A 371 17.88 14.47 6.92
C SER A 371 18.14 14.80 8.38
N HIS A 372 19.25 15.46 8.70
CA HIS A 372 19.64 15.79 10.07
C HIS A 372 18.60 16.72 10.73
N ASP A 373 18.25 17.83 10.07
CA ASP A 373 17.29 18.81 10.59
C ASP A 373 15.89 18.19 10.80
N ALA A 374 15.48 17.31 9.90
CA ALA A 374 14.21 16.59 10.01
C ALA A 374 14.19 15.66 11.24
N HIS A 375 15.29 14.98 11.55
CA HIS A 375 15.39 14.16 12.76
C HIS A 375 15.41 15.00 14.03
N LEU A 376 16.13 16.13 14.05
CA LEU A 376 16.10 17.10 15.17
C LEU A 376 14.68 17.60 15.41
N GLU A 377 13.92 17.91 14.36
CA GLU A 377 12.55 18.40 14.50
C GLU A 377 11.62 17.33 15.09
N VAL A 378 11.74 16.07 14.68
CA VAL A 378 10.99 14.97 15.29
C VAL A 378 11.28 14.88 16.81
N GLY A 379 12.53 15.04 17.22
CA GLY A 379 12.88 15.10 18.65
C GLY A 379 12.20 16.26 19.38
N ARG A 380 12.18 17.47 18.79
CA ARG A 380 11.46 18.63 19.37
C ARG A 380 9.96 18.36 19.49
N ILE A 381 9.36 17.68 18.50
CA ILE A 381 7.94 17.29 18.56
C ILE A 381 7.70 16.35 19.75
N THR A 382 8.54 15.33 19.96
CA THR A 382 8.38 14.42 21.12
C THR A 382 8.48 15.15 22.45
N ALA A 383 9.41 16.10 22.57
CA ALA A 383 9.55 16.94 23.77
C ALA A 383 8.32 17.83 24.01
N ARG A 384 7.80 18.46 22.95
CA ARG A 384 6.58 19.30 23.00
C ARG A 384 5.35 18.49 23.44
N LEU A 385 5.23 17.25 22.96
CA LEU A 385 4.11 16.36 23.28
C LEU A 385 4.22 15.74 24.68
N GLY A 386 5.34 15.88 25.37
CA GLY A 386 5.51 15.42 26.75
C GLY A 386 5.45 13.90 26.91
N LEU A 387 6.00 13.14 25.96
CA LEU A 387 6.01 11.68 26.02
C LEU A 387 6.83 11.17 27.21
N ASP A 388 6.44 10.01 27.77
CA ASP A 388 7.08 9.43 28.95
C ASP A 388 8.46 8.83 28.67
N ALA A 389 8.70 8.34 27.44
CA ALA A 389 10.00 7.91 26.97
C ALA A 389 10.09 7.97 25.43
N VAL A 390 11.29 8.22 24.93
CA VAL A 390 11.64 8.16 23.51
C VAL A 390 12.83 7.23 23.35
N ILE A 391 12.73 6.24 22.48
CA ILE A 391 13.82 5.32 22.15
C ILE A 391 14.12 5.50 20.67
N ALA A 392 15.24 6.15 20.39
CA ALA A 392 15.74 6.39 19.05
C ALA A 392 16.70 5.27 18.65
N ILE A 393 16.49 4.66 17.47
CA ILE A 393 17.28 3.52 17.00
C ILE A 393 17.77 3.77 15.59
N GLY A 394 19.09 3.75 15.40
CA GLY A 394 19.76 3.96 14.13
C GLY A 394 20.67 5.19 14.14
N PRO A 395 21.64 5.27 13.22
CA PRO A 395 22.66 6.30 13.24
C PRO A 395 22.12 7.73 13.02
N LYS A 396 21.05 7.89 12.21
CA LYS A 396 20.44 9.20 11.97
C LYS A 396 19.49 9.60 13.09
N SER A 397 18.91 8.62 13.77
CA SER A 397 17.97 8.83 14.88
C SER A 397 18.66 9.36 16.15
N ALA A 398 20.00 9.37 16.21
CA ALA A 398 20.74 10.07 17.26
C ALA A 398 20.27 11.53 17.39
N ALA A 399 20.02 12.21 16.27
CA ALA A 399 19.52 13.59 16.26
C ALA A 399 18.11 13.73 16.88
N ILE A 400 17.28 12.68 16.82
CA ILE A 400 15.99 12.68 17.56
C ILE A 400 16.26 12.75 19.06
N ALA A 401 17.18 11.90 19.56
CA ALA A 401 17.48 11.83 20.98
C ALA A 401 18.08 13.15 21.52
N GLU A 402 18.86 13.87 20.71
CA GLU A 402 19.47 15.15 21.08
C GLU A 402 18.42 16.21 21.49
N THR A 403 17.26 16.23 20.86
CA THR A 403 16.23 17.24 21.06
C THR A 403 14.96 16.73 21.75
N ALA A 404 14.82 15.43 21.95
CA ALA A 404 13.67 14.81 22.62
C ALA A 404 13.68 14.98 24.15
N GLY A 405 14.76 15.50 24.73
CA GLY A 405 14.87 15.77 26.16
C GLY A 405 15.43 14.59 26.99
N PRO A 406 15.48 14.71 28.32
CA PRO A 406 16.25 13.82 29.20
C PRO A 406 15.68 12.40 29.33
N ARG A 407 14.51 12.15 28.80
CA ARG A 407 13.88 10.79 28.78
C ARG A 407 14.12 10.04 27.47
N ALA A 408 14.99 10.59 26.60
CA ALA A 408 15.36 9.96 25.35
C ALA A 408 16.58 9.05 25.54
N LEU A 409 16.52 7.88 24.94
CA LEU A 409 17.62 6.92 24.82
C LEU A 409 17.94 6.73 23.33
N HIS A 410 19.21 6.58 23.01
CA HIS A 410 19.66 6.26 21.66
C HIS A 410 20.41 4.93 21.63
N PHE A 411 20.17 4.15 20.57
CA PHE A 411 20.85 2.88 20.27
C PHE A 411 21.18 2.81 18.78
N ASP A 412 22.34 2.29 18.44
CA ASP A 412 22.74 2.14 17.04
C ASP A 412 21.95 1.02 16.32
N THR A 413 21.58 -0.02 17.06
CA THR A 413 20.92 -1.21 16.51
C THR A 413 19.68 -1.65 17.32
N VAL A 414 18.79 -2.37 16.64
CA VAL A 414 17.61 -2.97 17.27
C VAL A 414 18.00 -3.90 18.42
N GLN A 415 19.07 -4.72 18.25
CA GLN A 415 19.53 -5.69 19.25
C GLN A 415 19.93 -5.01 20.55
N GLN A 416 20.64 -3.88 20.47
CA GLN A 416 21.02 -3.09 21.65
C GLN A 416 19.80 -2.49 22.37
N ALA A 417 18.78 -2.11 21.62
CA ALA A 417 17.58 -1.49 22.18
C ALA A 417 16.60 -2.47 22.83
N LEU A 418 16.57 -3.74 22.43
CA LEU A 418 15.57 -4.73 22.90
C LEU A 418 15.40 -4.82 24.41
N PRO A 419 16.46 -4.83 25.25
CA PRO A 419 16.30 -4.84 26.69
C PRO A 419 15.52 -3.62 27.21
N ALA A 420 15.88 -2.42 26.74
CA ALA A 420 15.22 -1.17 27.11
C ALA A 420 13.76 -1.15 26.62
N LEU A 421 13.48 -1.65 25.41
CA LEU A 421 12.11 -1.73 24.88
C LEU A 421 11.21 -2.62 25.75
N ARG A 422 11.72 -3.78 26.18
CA ARG A 422 10.98 -4.68 27.09
C ARG A 422 10.73 -4.06 28.46
N GLU A 423 11.67 -3.29 29.00
CA GLU A 423 11.54 -2.57 30.27
C GLU A 423 10.51 -1.45 30.17
N GLN A 424 10.43 -0.76 29.03
CA GLN A 424 9.50 0.35 28.82
C GLN A 424 8.06 -0.13 28.55
N LEU A 425 7.84 -1.36 28.10
CA LEU A 425 6.50 -1.91 27.81
C LEU A 425 5.83 -2.47 29.09
N THR A 426 5.62 -1.59 30.07
CA THR A 426 4.96 -1.91 31.37
C THR A 426 3.42 -1.92 31.24
N PRO A 427 2.68 -2.46 32.24
CA PRO A 427 1.21 -2.40 32.26
C PRO A 427 0.65 -0.98 32.04
N GLY A 428 -0.32 -0.85 31.14
CA GLY A 428 -0.93 0.42 30.79
C GLY A 428 -0.09 1.29 29.83
N THR A 429 0.97 0.76 29.20
CA THR A 429 1.80 1.48 28.23
C THR A 429 1.20 1.40 26.82
N ALA A 430 1.11 2.55 26.13
CA ALA A 430 1.01 2.63 24.67
C ALA A 430 2.39 2.91 24.07
N MET A 431 2.86 2.02 23.19
CA MET A 431 4.15 2.10 22.54
C MET A 431 3.97 2.23 21.03
N LEU A 432 4.35 3.38 20.46
CA LEU A 432 4.43 3.59 19.02
C LEU A 432 5.77 3.07 18.50
N VAL A 433 5.74 2.27 17.43
CA VAL A 433 6.95 1.79 16.72
C VAL A 433 6.92 2.30 15.29
N LYS A 434 7.87 3.17 14.91
CA LYS A 434 7.88 3.80 13.58
C LYS A 434 9.29 4.04 13.05
N ALA A 435 9.53 3.58 11.82
CA ALA A 435 10.79 3.79 11.09
C ALA A 435 10.58 3.66 9.57
N SER A 436 11.59 4.00 8.79
CA SER A 436 11.65 3.67 7.37
C SER A 436 11.68 2.15 7.15
N HIS A 437 11.14 1.70 6.03
CA HIS A 437 11.02 0.27 5.70
C HIS A 437 12.35 -0.49 5.80
N ALA A 438 13.44 0.14 5.37
CA ALA A 438 14.79 -0.46 5.42
C ALA A 438 15.29 -0.78 6.83
N MET A 439 14.70 -0.19 7.88
CA MET A 439 15.05 -0.46 9.29
C MET A 439 14.44 -1.76 9.84
N GLU A 440 13.50 -2.36 9.11
CA GLU A 440 12.85 -3.64 9.47
C GLU A 440 12.25 -3.69 10.90
N PHE A 441 11.72 -2.58 11.40
CA PHE A 441 11.17 -2.48 12.78
C PHE A 441 9.99 -3.41 13.05
N GLY A 442 9.41 -4.03 12.04
CA GLY A 442 8.48 -5.15 12.21
C GLY A 442 9.06 -6.29 13.05
N LYS A 443 10.39 -6.47 13.07
CA LYS A 443 11.08 -7.44 13.94
C LYS A 443 10.94 -7.07 15.42
N ILE A 444 10.98 -5.78 15.76
CA ILE A 444 10.75 -5.28 17.13
C ILE A 444 9.32 -5.64 17.55
N VAL A 445 8.35 -5.33 16.72
CA VAL A 445 6.93 -5.57 17.00
C VAL A 445 6.68 -7.05 17.26
N ASN A 446 7.17 -7.93 16.39
CA ASN A 446 7.01 -9.37 16.54
C ASN A 446 7.67 -9.91 17.82
N GLU A 447 8.87 -9.42 18.15
CA GLU A 447 9.60 -9.82 19.35
C GLU A 447 8.87 -9.40 20.64
N LEU A 448 8.38 -8.17 20.68
CA LEU A 448 7.64 -7.65 21.84
C LEU A 448 6.28 -8.34 22.01
N GLU A 449 5.60 -8.64 20.91
CA GLU A 449 4.35 -9.38 20.90
C GLU A 449 4.54 -10.79 21.48
N THR A 450 5.50 -11.56 20.97
CA THR A 450 5.80 -12.94 21.39
C THR A 450 6.23 -12.99 22.86
N THR A 451 7.21 -12.16 23.25
CA THR A 451 7.77 -12.18 24.62
C THR A 451 6.73 -11.78 25.69
N THR A 452 5.76 -10.93 25.35
CA THR A 452 4.73 -10.52 26.29
C THR A 452 3.68 -11.61 26.50
N TYR A 453 3.31 -12.34 25.46
CA TYR A 453 2.36 -13.46 25.58
C TYR A 453 3.00 -14.64 26.35
N ASP A 454 4.26 -14.97 26.10
CA ASP A 454 4.97 -16.07 26.80
C ASP A 454 5.07 -15.81 28.31
N ARG A 455 5.42 -14.58 28.71
CA ARG A 455 5.46 -14.20 30.14
C ARG A 455 4.09 -14.33 30.81
N HIS A 456 3.04 -13.88 30.15
CA HIS A 456 1.69 -13.94 30.71
C HIS A 456 1.16 -15.38 30.85
N GLN A 457 1.58 -16.32 30.00
CA GLN A 457 1.26 -17.73 30.12
C GLN A 457 2.04 -18.39 31.28
N CYS A 458 3.32 -18.05 31.44
CA CYS A 458 4.14 -18.54 32.56
C CYS A 458 3.59 -18.07 33.92
N ASP A 459 3.17 -16.81 34.03
CA ASP A 459 2.61 -16.27 35.31
C ASP A 459 1.27 -16.92 35.67
N ARG A 460 0.45 -17.30 34.70
CA ARG A 460 -0.80 -18.02 34.95
C ARG A 460 -0.59 -19.50 35.31
N SER A 461 0.44 -20.16 34.76
CA SER A 461 0.78 -21.55 35.10
C SER A 461 1.49 -21.67 36.45
N GLY A 462 2.12 -20.62 36.95
CA GLY A 462 2.73 -20.58 38.29
C GLY A 462 1.77 -20.35 39.46
N GLN A 463 0.48 -20.11 39.21
CA GLN A 463 -0.56 -19.97 40.22
C GLN A 463 -1.34 -21.27 40.49
N ILE A 464 -0.94 -22.38 39.90
CA ILE A 464 -1.50 -23.74 40.15
C ILE A 464 -0.40 -24.56 40.83
N LEU A 465 -0.04 -24.21 42.03
CA LEU A 465 0.64 -25.07 43.03
C LEU A 465 0.21 -24.64 44.44
#